data_b68cb67a80508f53d5222e257718ad66
#
_entry.id   b68cb67a80508f53d5222e257718ad66
#
_cell.length_a   1.000
_cell.length_b   1.000
_cell.length_c   1.000
_cell.angle_alpha   90.00
_cell.angle_beta   90.00
_cell.angle_gamma   90.00
#
_symmetry.space_group_name_H-M   'P 1'
#
loop_
_entity.id
_entity.type
_entity.pdbx_description
1 polymer ?
#
loop_
_entity_poly.entity_id
_entity_poly.type
_entity_poly.pdbx_seq_one_letter_code
_entity_poly.pdbx_strand_id
1 'polypeptide(L)'
;MKFNKVSSLVLLFVLPDFVFSQTENIDQAVMTKIRNEGLQNSKVMEIAFQLTEVSGPRVTNSPGFMRAANYAKNQLAQWGLVNSRLDPWGDFGKGWELKKSYVAILSPWYRSLIAYPKTWSSGTNGPQTGGVLLISAKDSIELNGYRGKLKGKVLIVDDLIHYEPDFKPNPERRTDEELQEMSELTEAENKAALRRRLERNRAQNGISREMLNALKLMAVNEGATALLSSAADNNSGTVFVLQAGPYKISDPANFLDIVIGLEDYNMIVRLLRNNTPVKMEVDVKTAFQSNDTKGYNVIAEIPGVDQNLKDEIVMLGAHLDSWPAANGATDNAAGVCAMMEAVRILTAIGIQPRRTIRIALWSGEEQGLLGSRGYVKKTFGDFSTMKLLPDYDKFSAYFNLDYGTGKILGISLQGNEAARPIFEKWFIPFHDLRAKTVTIQNFGSTDHVSFDVLGLPGFQFIQDRLRTQHSNMDSYDHLSPDDLKQSATIVAAFVYNAAMRDQKLPRKELPKLNSIDPTTGFKRQ
;
A
#
# COMPACT_ATOMS: atom_id res chain seq x y z
N MET A 1 4.83 -59.18 64.15
CA MET A 1 4.93 -59.15 62.68
C MET A 1 5.10 -57.70 62.24
N LYS A 2 6.30 -57.32 61.80
CA LYS A 2 6.60 -55.95 61.31
C LYS A 2 6.57 -56.03 59.80
N PHE A 3 5.68 -55.24 59.19
CA PHE A 3 5.64 -55.01 57.72
C PHE A 3 6.56 -53.87 57.35
N ASN A 4 7.61 -54.15 56.58
CA ASN A 4 8.45 -53.17 55.95
C ASN A 4 7.74 -52.61 54.68
N LYS A 5 7.53 -51.31 54.63
CA LYS A 5 7.12 -50.60 53.41
C LYS A 5 8.36 -50.29 52.56
N VAL A 6 8.45 -50.88 51.40
CA VAL A 6 9.42 -50.47 50.34
C VAL A 6 8.81 -49.35 49.54
N SER A 7 9.38 -48.12 49.62
CA SER A 7 9.04 -47.03 48.77
C SER A 7 9.88 -47.06 47.50
N SER A 8 9.25 -47.36 46.36
CA SER A 8 9.89 -47.26 45.06
C SER A 8 9.94 -45.79 44.62
N LEU A 9 11.14 -45.26 44.51
CA LEU A 9 11.44 -43.95 43.97
C LEU A 9 11.46 -44.05 42.45
N VAL A 10 10.45 -43.50 41.76
CA VAL A 10 10.44 -43.38 40.29
C VAL A 10 11.23 -42.13 39.93
N LEU A 11 12.43 -42.28 39.38
CA LEU A 11 13.23 -41.20 38.82
C LEU A 11 12.69 -40.89 37.43
N LEU A 12 11.98 -39.74 37.28
CA LEU A 12 11.59 -39.22 35.98
C LEU A 12 12.83 -38.55 35.35
N PHE A 13 13.41 -39.21 34.36
CA PHE A 13 14.41 -38.57 33.49
C PHE A 13 13.69 -37.59 32.54
N VAL A 14 13.75 -36.31 32.85
CA VAL A 14 13.44 -35.23 31.89
C VAL A 14 14.64 -35.12 30.95
N LEU A 15 14.52 -35.73 29.77
CA LEU A 15 15.48 -35.46 28.69
C LEU A 15 15.27 -34.02 28.23
N PRO A 16 16.32 -33.19 28.20
CA PRO A 16 16.19 -31.88 27.59
C PRO A 16 15.96 -32.08 26.08
N ASP A 17 14.86 -31.56 25.57
CA ASP A 17 14.66 -31.41 24.14
C ASP A 17 15.77 -30.51 23.61
N PHE A 18 16.79 -31.11 23.01
CA PHE A 18 17.76 -30.39 22.20
C PHE A 18 17.00 -29.85 20.98
N VAL A 19 16.54 -28.61 21.07
CA VAL A 19 16.13 -27.83 19.90
C VAL A 19 17.39 -27.65 19.06
N PHE A 20 17.59 -28.53 18.08
CA PHE A 20 18.59 -28.33 17.06
C PHE A 20 18.20 -27.04 16.32
N SER A 21 18.87 -25.94 16.65
CA SER A 21 18.85 -24.75 15.83
C SER A 21 19.33 -25.17 14.44
N GLN A 22 18.40 -25.22 13.49
CA GLN A 22 18.73 -25.52 12.10
C GLN A 22 19.72 -24.47 11.61
N THR A 23 20.93 -24.87 11.24
CA THR A 23 21.91 -23.97 10.65
C THR A 23 21.39 -23.53 9.29
N GLU A 24 21.00 -22.25 9.15
CA GLU A 24 20.63 -21.68 7.85
C GLU A 24 21.83 -21.79 6.91
N ASN A 25 21.72 -22.65 5.93
CA ASN A 25 22.75 -22.86 4.91
C ASN A 25 22.43 -22.00 3.69
N ILE A 26 23.29 -21.06 3.39
CA ILE A 26 23.14 -20.17 2.23
C ILE A 26 23.98 -20.71 1.08
N ASP A 27 23.36 -21.00 -0.05
CA ASP A 27 24.03 -21.37 -1.29
C ASP A 27 24.74 -20.15 -1.89
N GLN A 28 26.03 -20.00 -1.58
CA GLN A 28 26.84 -18.86 -2.03
C GLN A 28 26.97 -18.80 -3.58
N ALA A 29 26.95 -19.94 -4.25
CA ALA A 29 27.03 -19.99 -5.70
C ALA A 29 25.74 -19.43 -6.33
N VAL A 30 24.58 -19.76 -5.79
CA VAL A 30 23.31 -19.22 -6.23
C VAL A 30 23.19 -17.73 -5.83
N MET A 31 23.61 -17.33 -4.63
CA MET A 31 23.64 -15.91 -4.25
C MET A 31 24.47 -15.08 -5.20
N THR A 32 25.63 -15.58 -5.63
CA THR A 32 26.47 -14.91 -6.63
C THR A 32 25.75 -14.76 -7.97
N LYS A 33 25.05 -15.80 -8.46
CA LYS A 33 24.26 -15.73 -9.70
C LYS A 33 23.11 -14.72 -9.58
N ILE A 34 22.37 -14.73 -8.46
CA ILE A 34 21.29 -13.76 -8.20
C ILE A 34 21.84 -12.33 -8.22
N ARG A 35 22.94 -12.07 -7.52
CA ARG A 35 23.57 -10.74 -7.50
C ARG A 35 24.03 -10.28 -8.88
N ASN A 36 24.68 -11.16 -9.64
CA ASN A 36 25.16 -10.83 -10.99
C ASN A 36 23.98 -10.53 -11.91
N GLU A 37 22.97 -11.38 -11.95
CA GLU A 37 21.80 -11.19 -12.80
C GLU A 37 21.00 -9.92 -12.41
N GLY A 38 20.75 -9.73 -11.12
CA GLY A 38 19.94 -8.61 -10.64
C GLY A 38 20.63 -7.26 -10.73
N LEU A 39 21.95 -7.19 -10.48
CA LEU A 39 22.67 -5.91 -10.49
C LEU A 39 23.20 -5.52 -11.89
N GLN A 40 23.52 -6.50 -12.75
CA GLN A 40 24.14 -6.24 -14.06
C GLN A 40 23.16 -6.34 -15.25
N ASN A 41 22.17 -7.23 -15.17
CA ASN A 41 21.27 -7.54 -16.29
C ASN A 41 19.81 -7.14 -16.01
N SER A 42 19.59 -6.23 -15.07
CA SER A 42 18.27 -5.87 -14.57
C SER A 42 17.38 -5.22 -15.63
N LYS A 43 16.09 -5.55 -15.57
CA LYS A 43 15.01 -5.01 -16.40
C LYS A 43 14.04 -4.11 -15.63
N VAL A 44 14.36 -3.72 -14.39
CA VAL A 44 13.44 -2.96 -13.51
C VAL A 44 12.91 -1.70 -14.16
N MET A 45 13.73 -0.94 -14.89
CA MET A 45 13.29 0.32 -15.52
C MET A 45 12.43 0.08 -16.76
N GLU A 46 12.64 -1.01 -17.50
CA GLU A 46 11.74 -1.42 -18.59
C GLU A 46 10.35 -1.78 -18.05
N ILE A 47 10.31 -2.52 -16.93
CA ILE A 47 9.06 -2.86 -16.23
C ILE A 47 8.39 -1.58 -15.70
N ALA A 48 9.16 -0.70 -15.06
CA ALA A 48 8.66 0.57 -14.52
C ALA A 48 8.02 1.43 -15.61
N PHE A 49 8.68 1.59 -16.76
CA PHE A 49 8.15 2.34 -17.90
C PHE A 49 6.77 1.82 -18.35
N GLN A 50 6.61 0.51 -18.45
CA GLN A 50 5.34 -0.09 -18.84
C GLN A 50 4.23 0.10 -17.80
N LEU A 51 4.58 -0.01 -16.52
CA LEU A 51 3.62 0.13 -15.43
C LEU A 51 3.18 1.58 -15.19
N THR A 52 4.07 2.54 -15.45
CA THR A 52 3.82 3.96 -15.14
C THR A 52 3.49 4.76 -16.41
N GLU A 53 4.44 4.94 -17.33
CA GLU A 53 4.29 5.82 -18.49
C GLU A 53 3.26 5.27 -19.49
N VAL A 54 3.30 3.96 -19.78
CA VAL A 54 2.39 3.33 -20.73
C VAL A 54 1.01 3.09 -20.11
N SER A 55 0.96 2.67 -18.84
CA SER A 55 -0.31 2.35 -18.18
C SER A 55 -1.00 3.59 -17.59
N GLY A 56 -0.22 4.60 -17.17
CA GLY A 56 -0.70 5.80 -16.48
C GLY A 56 -1.21 5.49 -15.07
N PRO A 57 -2.05 6.37 -14.50
CA PRO A 57 -2.67 6.12 -13.20
C PRO A 57 -3.45 4.81 -13.18
N ARG A 58 -3.25 4.02 -12.11
CA ARG A 58 -3.78 2.66 -11.99
C ARG A 58 -4.86 2.54 -10.92
N VAL A 59 -5.77 3.51 -10.88
CA VAL A 59 -6.92 3.43 -9.96
C VAL A 59 -7.61 2.07 -10.11
N THR A 60 -7.90 1.42 -8.99
CA THR A 60 -8.51 0.07 -8.99
C THR A 60 -9.71 0.00 -9.94
N ASN A 61 -9.76 -1.05 -10.75
CA ASN A 61 -10.78 -1.30 -11.77
C ASN A 61 -10.86 -0.24 -12.90
N SER A 62 -9.83 0.62 -13.05
CA SER A 62 -9.74 1.58 -14.16
C SER A 62 -9.11 0.96 -15.41
N PRO A 63 -9.23 1.59 -16.57
CA PRO A 63 -8.50 1.19 -17.78
C PRO A 63 -6.98 1.18 -17.59
N GLY A 64 -6.42 2.12 -16.82
CA GLY A 64 -5.00 2.16 -16.47
C GLY A 64 -4.56 0.94 -15.68
N PHE A 65 -5.32 0.59 -14.64
CA PHE A 65 -5.09 -0.64 -13.87
C PHE A 65 -5.12 -1.88 -14.77
N MET A 66 -6.12 -2.01 -15.63
CA MET A 66 -6.26 -3.19 -16.50
C MET A 66 -5.15 -3.29 -17.55
N ARG A 67 -4.61 -2.15 -18.05
CA ARG A 67 -3.42 -2.16 -18.93
C ARG A 67 -2.21 -2.73 -18.17
N ALA A 68 -1.92 -2.23 -16.97
CA ALA A 68 -0.81 -2.69 -16.14
C ALA A 68 -0.95 -4.17 -15.75
N ALA A 69 -2.15 -4.59 -15.33
CA ALA A 69 -2.43 -5.97 -14.95
C ALA A 69 -2.26 -6.95 -16.10
N ASN A 70 -2.73 -6.61 -17.30
CA ASN A 70 -2.54 -7.44 -18.49
C ASN A 70 -1.07 -7.47 -18.95
N TYR A 71 -0.37 -6.33 -18.88
CA TYR A 71 1.07 -6.29 -19.13
C TYR A 71 1.81 -7.26 -18.17
N ALA A 72 1.61 -7.10 -16.87
CA ALA A 72 2.26 -7.93 -15.87
C ALA A 72 1.96 -9.42 -16.06
N LYS A 73 0.68 -9.78 -16.22
CA LYS A 73 0.26 -11.16 -16.51
C LYS A 73 0.97 -11.74 -17.73
N ASN A 74 1.00 -11.02 -18.84
CA ASN A 74 1.60 -11.50 -20.07
C ASN A 74 3.13 -11.59 -19.95
N GLN A 75 3.77 -10.61 -19.31
CA GLN A 75 5.21 -10.58 -19.12
C GLN A 75 5.70 -11.72 -18.20
N LEU A 76 4.97 -12.02 -17.11
CA LEU A 76 5.27 -13.16 -16.24
C LEU A 76 5.18 -14.50 -17.01
N ALA A 77 4.15 -14.65 -17.85
CA ALA A 77 4.03 -15.84 -18.72
C ALA A 77 5.17 -15.93 -19.73
N GLN A 78 5.59 -14.82 -20.35
CA GLN A 78 6.73 -14.79 -21.29
C GLN A 78 8.05 -15.17 -20.61
N TRP A 79 8.23 -14.88 -19.33
CA TRP A 79 9.40 -15.32 -18.55
C TRP A 79 9.32 -16.79 -18.11
N GLY A 80 8.27 -17.52 -18.50
CA GLY A 80 8.12 -18.94 -18.23
C GLY A 80 7.41 -19.28 -16.92
N LEU A 81 6.82 -18.30 -16.21
CA LEU A 81 5.99 -18.61 -15.06
C LEU A 81 4.69 -19.27 -15.54
N VAL A 82 4.25 -20.27 -14.77
CA VAL A 82 2.99 -20.97 -15.02
C VAL A 82 1.82 -20.32 -14.29
N ASN A 83 0.60 -20.69 -14.64
CA ASN A 83 -0.63 -20.23 -13.98
C ASN A 83 -0.80 -18.70 -13.96
N SER A 84 -0.17 -17.99 -14.91
CA SER A 84 -0.27 -16.53 -15.01
C SER A 84 -1.70 -16.11 -15.40
N ARG A 85 -2.37 -15.40 -14.50
CA ARG A 85 -3.79 -15.06 -14.65
C ARG A 85 -4.19 -13.78 -13.93
N LEU A 86 -5.31 -13.20 -14.36
CA LEU A 86 -6.11 -12.28 -13.56
C LEU A 86 -6.97 -13.10 -12.60
N ASP A 87 -6.77 -12.93 -11.31
CA ASP A 87 -7.41 -13.72 -10.26
C ASP A 87 -8.50 -12.89 -9.56
N PRO A 88 -9.80 -13.15 -9.80
CA PRO A 88 -10.87 -12.37 -9.20
C PRO A 88 -10.92 -12.62 -7.70
N TRP A 89 -10.96 -11.55 -6.91
CA TRP A 89 -11.02 -11.62 -5.46
C TRP A 89 -12.38 -11.25 -4.86
N GLY A 90 -13.22 -10.56 -5.62
CA GLY A 90 -14.55 -10.17 -5.18
C GLY A 90 -15.15 -9.05 -6.01
N ASP A 91 -16.29 -8.54 -5.56
CA ASP A 91 -16.95 -7.38 -6.16
C ASP A 91 -16.34 -6.09 -5.61
N PHE A 92 -15.64 -5.34 -6.48
CA PHE A 92 -15.08 -4.04 -6.15
C PHE A 92 -16.12 -2.92 -6.29
N GLY A 93 -16.60 -2.69 -7.50
CA GLY A 93 -17.51 -1.61 -7.85
C GLY A 93 -17.10 -0.86 -9.12
N LYS A 94 -17.39 0.44 -9.16
CA LYS A 94 -17.11 1.29 -10.34
C LYS A 94 -15.60 1.56 -10.49
N GLY A 95 -15.05 1.28 -11.66
CA GLY A 95 -13.79 1.88 -12.09
C GLY A 95 -13.98 3.38 -12.40
N TRP A 96 -12.89 4.14 -12.36
CA TRP A 96 -12.92 5.58 -12.60
C TRP A 96 -11.65 6.04 -13.31
N GLU A 97 -11.79 7.02 -14.20
CA GLU A 97 -10.68 7.60 -14.96
C GLU A 97 -10.87 9.10 -15.12
N LEU A 98 -9.80 9.88 -14.89
CA LEU A 98 -9.74 11.30 -15.19
C LEU A 98 -9.41 11.51 -16.67
N LYS A 99 -10.25 12.21 -17.41
CA LYS A 99 -10.05 12.56 -18.82
C LYS A 99 -9.58 13.99 -19.04
N LYS A 100 -9.97 14.92 -18.15
CA LYS A 100 -9.60 16.33 -18.18
C LYS A 100 -9.73 16.93 -16.79
N SER A 101 -8.77 17.79 -16.41
CA SER A 101 -8.87 18.67 -15.26
C SER A 101 -8.33 20.04 -15.65
N TYR A 102 -9.19 21.04 -15.64
CA TYR A 102 -8.82 22.43 -15.81
C TYR A 102 -9.56 23.27 -14.79
N VAL A 103 -8.81 24.01 -13.98
CA VAL A 103 -9.35 24.89 -12.94
C VAL A 103 -8.53 26.18 -12.96
N ALA A 104 -9.20 27.32 -13.12
CA ALA A 104 -8.53 28.62 -13.15
C ALA A 104 -9.35 29.72 -12.46
N ILE A 105 -8.67 30.60 -11.77
CA ILE A 105 -9.22 31.90 -11.34
C ILE A 105 -9.29 32.82 -12.57
N LEU A 106 -10.43 33.44 -12.80
CA LEU A 106 -10.65 34.42 -13.87
C LEU A 106 -10.64 35.87 -13.35
N SER A 107 -11.01 36.06 -12.08
CA SER A 107 -11.11 37.36 -11.42
C SER A 107 -10.78 37.16 -9.93
N PRO A 108 -10.09 38.14 -9.29
CA PRO A 108 -9.72 39.50 -9.76
C PRO A 108 -8.60 39.54 -10.82
N TRP A 109 -7.85 38.45 -11.00
CA TRP A 109 -6.81 38.27 -12.00
C TRP A 109 -6.70 36.80 -12.40
N TYR A 110 -6.18 36.53 -13.59
CA TYR A 110 -6.08 35.16 -14.11
C TYR A 110 -4.99 34.35 -13.41
N ARG A 111 -5.33 33.10 -12.99
CA ARG A 111 -4.36 32.12 -12.49
C ARG A 111 -4.85 30.71 -12.76
N SER A 112 -4.06 29.93 -13.50
CA SER A 112 -4.26 28.48 -13.60
C SER A 112 -3.82 27.82 -12.30
N LEU A 113 -4.61 26.85 -11.79
CA LEU A 113 -4.34 26.16 -10.53
C LEU A 113 -3.79 24.77 -10.77
N ILE A 114 -2.91 24.31 -9.86
CA ILE A 114 -2.62 22.89 -9.71
C ILE A 114 -3.81 22.28 -8.99
N ALA A 115 -4.63 21.54 -9.73
CA ALA A 115 -5.94 21.08 -9.27
C ALA A 115 -6.26 19.67 -9.78
N TYR A 116 -6.60 18.77 -8.87
CA TYR A 116 -6.95 17.39 -9.18
C TYR A 116 -8.27 17.00 -8.53
N PRO A 117 -9.25 16.44 -9.28
CA PRO A 117 -10.45 15.88 -8.68
C PRO A 117 -10.08 14.60 -7.91
N LYS A 118 -10.70 14.43 -6.73
CA LYS A 118 -10.61 13.18 -5.98
C LYS A 118 -11.24 12.03 -6.76
N THR A 119 -10.73 10.81 -6.58
CA THR A 119 -11.23 9.62 -7.28
C THR A 119 -12.73 9.41 -7.03
N TRP A 120 -13.43 8.92 -8.05
CA TRP A 120 -14.89 8.71 -8.06
C TRP A 120 -15.72 9.99 -7.93
N SER A 121 -15.12 11.19 -8.06
CA SER A 121 -15.88 12.42 -8.29
C SER A 121 -16.57 12.38 -9.64
N SER A 122 -17.76 12.98 -9.73
CA SER A 122 -18.38 13.34 -11.01
C SER A 122 -17.57 14.45 -11.71
N GLY A 123 -17.79 14.60 -13.01
CA GLY A 123 -17.24 15.72 -13.77
C GLY A 123 -18.21 16.90 -13.86
N THR A 124 -17.81 17.93 -14.62
CA THR A 124 -18.68 19.03 -15.05
C THR A 124 -19.34 18.72 -16.41
N ASN A 125 -20.45 19.36 -16.70
CA ASN A 125 -21.07 19.31 -18.04
C ASN A 125 -20.46 20.41 -18.92
N GLY A 126 -19.23 20.18 -19.42
CA GLY A 126 -18.41 21.19 -20.09
C GLY A 126 -17.85 22.24 -19.13
N PRO A 127 -17.21 23.30 -19.67
CA PRO A 127 -16.69 24.40 -18.86
C PRO A 127 -17.80 25.10 -18.07
N GLN A 128 -17.61 25.27 -16.78
CA GLN A 128 -18.52 25.96 -15.86
C GLN A 128 -17.82 27.17 -15.27
N THR A 129 -18.44 28.34 -15.39
CA THR A 129 -17.91 29.58 -14.82
C THR A 129 -18.82 30.03 -13.68
N GLY A 130 -18.25 30.26 -12.49
CA GLY A 130 -19.02 30.65 -11.31
C GLY A 130 -18.22 31.45 -10.29
N GLY A 131 -18.95 32.19 -9.44
CA GLY A 131 -18.34 32.81 -8.26
C GLY A 131 -18.00 31.80 -7.20
N VAL A 132 -16.89 32.04 -6.46
CA VAL A 132 -16.53 31.21 -5.31
C VAL A 132 -17.34 31.66 -4.09
N LEU A 133 -17.93 30.70 -3.37
CA LEU A 133 -18.70 30.93 -2.15
C LEU A 133 -17.94 30.35 -0.95
N LEU A 134 -17.62 31.24 0.00
CA LEU A 134 -17.00 30.87 1.28
C LEU A 134 -18.06 30.29 2.22
N ILE A 135 -17.85 29.06 2.67
CA ILE A 135 -18.73 28.36 3.63
C ILE A 135 -18.12 28.48 5.02
N SER A 136 -18.69 29.41 5.80
CA SER A 136 -18.31 29.62 7.21
C SER A 136 -19.46 29.11 8.08
N ALA A 137 -19.41 27.83 8.43
CA ALA A 137 -20.44 27.15 9.25
C ALA A 137 -19.78 26.29 10.30
N LYS A 138 -20.14 26.49 11.55
CA LYS A 138 -19.64 25.74 12.73
C LYS A 138 -20.52 24.54 13.06
N ASP A 139 -21.78 24.60 12.66
CA ASP A 139 -22.78 23.57 12.92
C ASP A 139 -23.79 23.44 11.77
N SER A 140 -24.72 22.52 11.90
CA SER A 140 -25.75 22.24 10.91
C SER A 140 -26.78 23.39 10.75
N ILE A 141 -26.96 24.25 11.77
CA ILE A 141 -27.89 25.38 11.73
C ILE A 141 -27.28 26.47 10.84
N GLU A 142 -26.02 26.82 11.09
CA GLU A 142 -25.29 27.79 10.26
C GLU A 142 -25.15 27.28 8.81
N LEU A 143 -24.89 25.98 8.60
CA LEU A 143 -24.82 25.38 7.28
C LEU A 143 -26.17 25.51 6.54
N ASN A 144 -27.30 25.32 7.21
CA ASN A 144 -28.62 25.51 6.62
C ASN A 144 -28.88 26.96 6.15
N GLY A 145 -28.19 27.96 6.70
CA GLY A 145 -28.21 29.34 6.25
C GLY A 145 -27.72 29.57 4.83
N TYR A 146 -27.03 28.59 4.23
CA TYR A 146 -26.58 28.61 2.83
C TYR A 146 -27.58 28.02 1.84
N ARG A 147 -28.71 27.46 2.29
CA ARG A 147 -29.75 26.91 1.41
C ARG A 147 -30.24 27.95 0.40
N GLY A 148 -30.38 27.53 -0.87
CA GLY A 148 -30.75 28.37 -2.00
C GLY A 148 -29.65 29.26 -2.55
N LYS A 149 -28.43 29.19 -2.00
CA LYS A 149 -27.30 30.05 -2.41
C LYS A 149 -26.21 29.32 -3.19
N LEU A 150 -26.27 28.01 -3.36
CA LEU A 150 -25.17 27.19 -3.88
C LEU A 150 -25.19 27.00 -5.40
N LYS A 151 -26.31 27.29 -6.09
CA LYS A 151 -26.48 27.03 -7.52
C LYS A 151 -25.37 27.71 -8.35
N GLY A 152 -24.64 26.91 -9.15
CA GLY A 152 -23.56 27.38 -10.02
C GLY A 152 -22.34 27.96 -9.30
N LYS A 153 -22.23 27.78 -7.99
CA LYS A 153 -21.08 28.24 -7.20
C LYS A 153 -20.00 27.19 -7.10
N VAL A 154 -18.75 27.64 -7.04
CA VAL A 154 -17.63 26.84 -6.53
C VAL A 154 -17.55 27.08 -5.03
N LEU A 155 -17.54 26.02 -4.25
CA LEU A 155 -17.56 26.08 -2.79
C LEU A 155 -16.15 25.97 -2.22
N ILE A 156 -15.86 26.71 -1.15
CA ILE A 156 -14.65 26.60 -0.36
C ILE A 156 -14.99 26.77 1.12
N VAL A 157 -14.41 25.96 1.98
CA VAL A 157 -14.64 26.07 3.43
C VAL A 157 -13.78 27.20 3.99
N ASP A 158 -14.35 27.95 4.95
CA ASP A 158 -13.68 29.06 5.63
C ASP A 158 -12.69 28.56 6.69
N ASP A 159 -11.61 27.95 6.22
CA ASP A 159 -10.52 27.44 7.04
C ASP A 159 -9.18 27.87 6.44
N LEU A 160 -8.43 28.71 7.15
CA LEU A 160 -7.04 29.02 6.79
C LEU A 160 -6.14 27.92 7.37
N ILE A 161 -5.65 27.10 6.47
CA ILE A 161 -4.77 25.99 6.82
C ILE A 161 -3.39 26.55 7.18
N HIS A 162 -2.91 26.22 8.37
CA HIS A 162 -1.59 26.66 8.81
C HIS A 162 -0.48 26.00 8.00
N TYR A 163 0.50 26.81 7.60
CA TYR A 163 1.69 26.40 6.87
C TYR A 163 2.94 26.79 7.62
N GLU A 164 3.80 25.84 7.91
CA GLU A 164 5.16 26.05 8.39
C GLU A 164 6.15 25.59 7.33
N PRO A 165 7.12 26.43 6.92
CA PRO A 165 8.15 26.02 5.98
C PRO A 165 8.95 24.82 6.55
N ASP A 166 9.05 23.75 5.80
CA ASP A 166 9.90 22.61 6.13
C ASP A 166 11.28 22.79 5.45
N PHE A 167 12.31 22.95 6.27
CA PHE A 167 13.69 23.10 5.80
C PHE A 167 14.44 21.78 5.68
N LYS A 168 13.74 20.65 5.88
CA LYS A 168 14.32 19.33 5.68
C LYS A 168 14.23 18.90 4.23
N PRO A 169 15.29 18.24 3.71
CA PRO A 169 15.22 17.70 2.36
C PRO A 169 14.14 16.62 2.23
N ASN A 170 13.52 16.56 1.08
CA ASN A 170 12.61 15.50 0.69
C ASN A 170 13.04 14.99 -0.70
N PRO A 171 13.53 13.77 -0.88
CA PRO A 171 13.52 12.62 0.03
C PRO A 171 14.68 12.58 1.04
N GLU A 172 14.55 11.72 2.03
CA GLU A 172 15.54 11.53 3.08
C GLU A 172 15.95 10.05 3.18
N ARG A 173 17.26 9.79 3.13
CA ARG A 173 17.77 8.44 3.35
C ARG A 173 17.88 8.16 4.84
N ARG A 174 17.52 6.95 5.26
CA ARG A 174 17.68 6.54 6.66
C ARG A 174 19.16 6.52 7.04
N THR A 175 19.46 7.04 8.21
CA THR A 175 20.80 7.00 8.79
C THR A 175 21.12 5.63 9.39
N ASP A 176 22.40 5.36 9.64
CA ASP A 176 22.79 4.10 10.28
C ASP A 176 22.34 4.06 11.76
N GLU A 177 22.25 5.23 12.41
CA GLU A 177 21.73 5.38 13.78
C GLU A 177 20.23 5.01 13.85
N GLU A 178 19.42 5.55 12.92
CA GLU A 178 17.98 5.18 12.83
C GLU A 178 17.78 3.68 12.60
N LEU A 179 18.61 3.07 11.74
CA LEU A 179 18.55 1.64 11.46
C LEU A 179 19.00 0.80 12.66
N GLN A 180 19.96 1.29 13.45
CA GLN A 180 20.40 0.67 14.69
C GLN A 180 19.27 0.70 15.73
N GLU A 181 18.67 1.87 15.96
CA GLU A 181 17.51 2.02 16.87
C GLU A 181 16.37 1.09 16.49
N MET A 182 16.08 0.96 15.18
CA MET A 182 15.06 0.02 14.70
C MET A 182 15.41 -1.44 15.00
N SER A 183 16.68 -1.84 14.91
CA SER A 183 17.12 -3.21 15.18
C SER A 183 17.08 -3.59 16.67
N GLU A 184 17.27 -2.60 17.54
CA GLU A 184 17.27 -2.74 19.00
C GLU A 184 15.87 -2.61 19.63
N LEU A 185 14.85 -2.28 18.81
CA LEU A 185 13.48 -2.07 19.28
C LEU A 185 12.95 -3.31 20.02
N THR A 186 12.45 -3.10 21.25
CA THR A 186 11.84 -4.14 22.06
C THR A 186 10.36 -4.33 21.74
N GLU A 187 9.79 -5.48 22.10
CA GLU A 187 8.35 -5.74 21.93
C GLU A 187 7.47 -4.74 22.69
N ALA A 188 7.91 -4.30 23.88
CA ALA A 188 7.18 -3.32 24.69
C ALA A 188 7.12 -1.95 24.02
N GLU A 189 8.25 -1.48 23.46
CA GLU A 189 8.34 -0.23 22.71
C GLU A 189 7.55 -0.27 21.40
N ASN A 190 7.59 -1.40 20.70
CA ASN A 190 6.78 -1.64 19.51
C ASN A 190 5.28 -1.50 19.81
N LYS A 191 4.78 -2.13 20.87
CA LYS A 191 3.39 -2.00 21.33
C LYS A 191 3.04 -0.55 21.71
N ALA A 192 3.94 0.16 22.40
CA ALA A 192 3.73 1.56 22.78
C ALA A 192 3.70 2.50 21.56
N ALA A 193 4.56 2.27 20.57
CA ALA A 193 4.57 3.06 19.32
C ALA A 193 3.26 2.89 18.54
N LEU A 194 2.74 1.67 18.49
CA LEU A 194 1.48 1.36 17.82
C LEU A 194 0.29 2.08 18.49
N ARG A 195 0.21 2.10 19.82
CA ARG A 195 -0.82 2.85 20.57
C ARG A 195 -0.76 4.35 20.24
N ARG A 196 0.42 4.99 20.31
CA ARG A 196 0.60 6.40 19.98
C ARG A 196 0.17 6.75 18.55
N ARG A 197 0.38 5.84 17.57
CA ARG A 197 -0.08 6.04 16.19
C ARG A 197 -1.61 6.07 16.09
N LEU A 198 -2.31 5.20 16.81
CA LEU A 198 -3.78 5.16 16.83
C LEU A 198 -4.40 6.39 17.50
N GLU A 199 -3.78 6.88 18.57
CA GLU A 199 -4.24 8.09 19.27
C GLU A 199 -4.12 9.34 18.39
N ARG A 200 -3.02 9.49 17.63
CA ARG A 200 -2.83 10.60 16.69
C ARG A 200 -3.88 10.64 15.58
N ASN A 201 -4.29 9.49 15.07
CA ASN A 201 -5.28 9.42 14.00
C ASN A 201 -6.69 9.83 14.43
N ARG A 202 -6.95 10.03 15.74
CA ARG A 202 -8.24 10.50 16.27
C ARG A 202 -8.35 12.02 16.37
N ALA A 203 -7.23 12.74 16.36
CA ALA A 203 -7.21 14.21 16.46
C ALA A 203 -7.28 14.83 15.05
N GLN A 204 -8.48 15.07 14.54
CA GLN A 204 -8.69 15.86 13.31
C GLN A 204 -9.23 17.24 13.67
N ASN A 205 -8.51 18.30 13.26
CA ASN A 205 -8.97 19.68 13.30
C ASN A 205 -9.67 20.01 11.97
N GLY A 206 -10.73 20.83 12.01
CA GLY A 206 -11.46 21.30 10.83
C GLY A 206 -12.96 20.98 10.88
N ILE A 207 -13.65 21.22 9.77
CA ILE A 207 -15.06 20.85 9.60
C ILE A 207 -15.24 19.35 9.79
N SER A 208 -16.24 18.93 10.58
CA SER A 208 -16.46 17.51 10.82
C SER A 208 -16.82 16.77 9.53
N ARG A 209 -16.51 15.45 9.48
CA ARG A 209 -16.86 14.62 8.31
C ARG A 209 -18.37 14.64 8.03
N GLU A 210 -19.19 14.66 9.07
CA GLU A 210 -20.65 14.73 8.99
C GLU A 210 -21.12 16.03 8.34
N MET A 211 -20.56 17.17 8.75
CA MET A 211 -20.86 18.47 8.15
C MET A 211 -20.39 18.56 6.70
N LEU A 212 -19.21 18.04 6.37
CA LEU A 212 -18.71 18.01 5.01
C LEU A 212 -19.62 17.16 4.10
N ASN A 213 -20.10 16.02 4.58
CA ASN A 213 -21.05 15.18 3.85
C ASN A 213 -22.40 15.89 3.67
N ALA A 214 -22.88 16.60 4.69
CA ALA A 214 -24.12 17.38 4.59
C ALA A 214 -23.99 18.53 3.56
N LEU A 215 -22.85 19.22 3.56
CA LEU A 215 -22.52 20.26 2.55
C LEU A 215 -22.50 19.67 1.14
N LYS A 216 -21.83 18.54 0.91
CA LYS A 216 -21.78 17.87 -0.39
C LYS A 216 -23.17 17.45 -0.87
N LEU A 217 -23.99 16.90 0.02
CA LEU A 217 -25.38 16.54 -0.31
C LEU A 217 -26.21 17.77 -0.69
N MET A 218 -26.11 18.87 0.06
CA MET A 218 -26.77 20.13 -0.27
C MET A 218 -26.27 20.69 -1.58
N ALA A 219 -24.97 20.64 -1.86
CA ALA A 219 -24.33 21.08 -3.09
C ALA A 219 -24.86 20.33 -4.33
N VAL A 220 -25.01 18.99 -4.23
CA VAL A 220 -25.63 18.18 -5.30
C VAL A 220 -27.07 18.62 -5.55
N ASN A 221 -27.88 18.75 -4.49
CA ASN A 221 -29.31 19.07 -4.61
C ASN A 221 -29.56 20.45 -5.17
N GLU A 222 -28.68 21.40 -4.92
CA GLU A 222 -28.82 22.80 -5.40
C GLU A 222 -28.08 23.08 -6.72
N GLY A 223 -27.26 22.14 -7.21
CA GLY A 223 -26.50 22.31 -8.43
C GLY A 223 -25.30 23.25 -8.30
N ALA A 224 -24.55 23.11 -7.20
CA ALA A 224 -23.21 23.71 -7.08
C ALA A 224 -22.24 23.08 -8.10
N THR A 225 -21.19 23.80 -8.49
CA THR A 225 -20.24 23.34 -9.51
C THR A 225 -19.22 22.37 -8.93
N ALA A 226 -18.54 22.74 -7.87
CA ALA A 226 -17.48 21.93 -7.24
C ALA A 226 -17.23 22.38 -5.79
N LEU A 227 -16.56 21.55 -5.02
CA LEU A 227 -15.95 21.89 -3.75
C LEU A 227 -14.42 21.90 -3.90
N LEU A 228 -13.77 22.98 -3.46
CA LEU A 228 -12.32 23.04 -3.35
C LEU A 228 -11.88 22.60 -1.98
N SER A 229 -10.88 21.76 -1.91
CA SER A 229 -10.27 21.25 -0.68
C SER A 229 -8.75 21.35 -0.73
N SER A 230 -8.09 21.39 0.44
CA SER A 230 -6.64 21.32 0.57
C SER A 230 -6.27 20.73 1.93
N ALA A 231 -4.97 20.54 2.18
CA ALA A 231 -4.40 20.11 3.43
C ALA A 231 -3.01 20.74 3.63
N ALA A 232 -2.46 20.73 4.83
CA ALA A 232 -1.17 21.34 5.15
C ALA A 232 -0.01 20.79 4.29
N ASP A 233 -0.09 19.51 3.92
CA ASP A 233 0.93 18.85 3.11
C ASP A 233 0.81 19.20 1.60
N ASN A 234 -0.28 19.85 1.16
CA ASN A 234 -0.49 20.25 -0.23
C ASN A 234 0.22 21.58 -0.57
N ASN A 235 1.50 21.68 -0.25
CA ASN A 235 2.28 22.89 -0.42
C ASN A 235 3.40 22.73 -1.46
N SER A 236 4.00 23.86 -1.86
CA SER A 236 5.15 23.89 -2.77
C SER A 236 4.91 23.17 -4.10
N GLY A 237 3.67 23.21 -4.61
CA GLY A 237 3.27 22.54 -5.84
C GLY A 237 2.93 21.06 -5.70
N THR A 238 3.08 20.47 -4.52
CA THR A 238 2.65 19.11 -4.23
C THR A 238 1.18 19.10 -3.86
N VAL A 239 0.42 18.13 -4.39
CA VAL A 239 -1.01 17.96 -4.11
C VAL A 239 -1.30 16.48 -3.90
N PHE A 240 -1.75 16.12 -2.69
CA PHE A 240 -2.13 14.75 -2.33
C PHE A 240 -3.60 14.49 -2.64
N VAL A 241 -3.89 13.40 -3.35
CA VAL A 241 -5.23 13.12 -3.87
C VAL A 241 -5.67 11.71 -3.53
N LEU A 242 -6.79 11.61 -2.80
CA LEU A 242 -7.42 10.36 -2.42
C LEU A 242 -8.84 10.27 -3.01
N GLN A 243 -9.69 9.40 -2.45
CA GLN A 243 -11.08 9.23 -2.88
C GLN A 243 -12.01 10.37 -2.40
N ALA A 244 -13.02 10.68 -3.21
CA ALA A 244 -14.07 11.63 -2.86
C ALA A 244 -15.16 11.03 -1.97
N GLY A 245 -15.45 9.73 -2.16
CA GLY A 245 -16.53 9.01 -1.49
C GLY A 245 -16.66 7.57 -1.97
N PRO A 246 -17.82 6.92 -1.78
CA PRO A 246 -18.06 5.53 -2.11
C PRO A 246 -18.03 5.26 -3.63
N TYR A 247 -17.77 4.01 -3.98
CA TYR A 247 -17.58 3.57 -5.36
C TYR A 247 -18.37 2.31 -5.75
N LYS A 248 -19.23 1.78 -4.87
CA LYS A 248 -20.06 0.64 -5.21
C LYS A 248 -21.09 1.02 -6.29
N ILE A 249 -21.56 0.04 -7.06
CA ILE A 249 -22.56 0.27 -8.12
C ILE A 249 -23.86 0.89 -7.55
N SER A 250 -24.25 0.47 -6.36
CA SER A 250 -25.42 1.00 -5.65
C SER A 250 -25.24 2.41 -5.12
N ASP A 251 -24.01 2.89 -5.00
CA ASP A 251 -23.73 4.20 -4.41
C ASP A 251 -24.10 5.33 -5.39
N PRO A 252 -24.58 6.47 -4.89
CA PRO A 252 -24.79 7.65 -5.71
C PRO A 252 -23.48 8.18 -6.29
N ALA A 253 -23.57 9.03 -7.31
CA ALA A 253 -22.42 9.76 -7.82
C ALA A 253 -21.91 10.73 -6.76
N ASN A 254 -20.60 10.75 -6.53
CA ASN A 254 -19.99 11.69 -5.60
C ASN A 254 -19.97 13.10 -6.19
N PHE A 255 -20.23 14.09 -5.36
CA PHE A 255 -20.05 15.49 -5.74
C PHE A 255 -18.60 15.77 -6.15
N LEU A 256 -18.39 16.66 -7.11
CA LEU A 256 -17.06 17.04 -7.59
C LEU A 256 -16.27 17.72 -6.47
N ASP A 257 -15.29 17.02 -5.93
CA ASP A 257 -14.36 17.46 -4.89
C ASP A 257 -12.96 17.57 -5.49
N ILE A 258 -12.41 18.78 -5.55
CA ILE A 258 -11.15 19.10 -6.20
C ILE A 258 -10.14 19.53 -5.15
N VAL A 259 -8.99 18.82 -5.12
CA VAL A 259 -7.86 19.23 -4.28
C VAL A 259 -7.01 20.23 -5.06
N ILE A 260 -6.65 21.33 -4.40
CA ILE A 260 -5.76 22.37 -4.94
C ILE A 260 -4.59 22.62 -4.00
N GLY A 261 -3.54 23.26 -4.52
CA GLY A 261 -2.38 23.67 -3.73
C GLY A 261 -2.78 24.56 -2.55
N LEU A 262 -2.09 24.39 -1.43
CA LEU A 262 -2.37 25.08 -0.16
C LEU A 262 -2.29 26.60 -0.30
N GLU A 263 -1.29 27.08 -1.04
CA GLU A 263 -1.07 28.51 -1.25
C GLU A 263 -2.25 29.15 -1.98
N ASP A 264 -2.78 28.46 -3.00
CA ASP A 264 -3.94 28.89 -3.77
C ASP A 264 -5.22 28.83 -2.93
N TYR A 265 -5.41 27.75 -2.16
CA TYR A 265 -6.53 27.61 -1.25
C TYR A 265 -6.58 28.77 -0.24
N ASN A 266 -5.48 28.99 0.48
CA ASN A 266 -5.38 30.05 1.48
C ASN A 266 -5.52 31.45 0.86
N MET A 267 -5.01 31.67 -0.36
CA MET A 267 -5.17 32.92 -1.09
C MET A 267 -6.65 33.19 -1.39
N ILE A 268 -7.37 32.20 -1.90
CA ILE A 268 -8.81 32.34 -2.20
C ILE A 268 -9.60 32.66 -0.93
N VAL A 269 -9.34 31.95 0.17
CA VAL A 269 -9.99 32.23 1.46
C VAL A 269 -9.70 33.65 1.94
N ARG A 270 -8.43 34.13 1.84
CA ARG A 270 -8.08 35.51 2.23
C ARG A 270 -8.77 36.55 1.38
N LEU A 271 -8.86 36.37 0.04
CA LEU A 271 -9.57 37.26 -0.84
C LEU A 271 -11.04 37.39 -0.45
N LEU A 272 -11.71 36.27 -0.23
CA LEU A 272 -13.13 36.24 0.13
C LEU A 272 -13.41 36.84 1.51
N ARG A 273 -12.56 36.57 2.52
CA ARG A 273 -12.65 37.20 3.84
C ARG A 273 -12.50 38.72 3.79
N ASN A 274 -11.74 39.24 2.80
CA ASN A 274 -11.56 40.67 2.58
C ASN A 274 -12.54 41.25 1.53
N ASN A 275 -13.68 40.59 1.31
CA ASN A 275 -14.74 41.02 0.40
C ASN A 275 -14.28 41.24 -1.06
N THR A 276 -13.21 40.54 -1.47
CA THR A 276 -12.76 40.54 -2.87
C THR A 276 -13.36 39.34 -3.58
N PRO A 277 -14.33 39.53 -4.50
CA PRO A 277 -14.99 38.43 -5.18
C PRO A 277 -14.03 37.65 -6.06
N VAL A 278 -14.09 36.30 -5.96
CA VAL A 278 -13.33 35.39 -6.82
C VAL A 278 -14.28 34.72 -7.80
N LYS A 279 -13.94 34.75 -9.10
CA LYS A 279 -14.64 34.02 -10.15
C LYS A 279 -13.71 32.99 -10.76
N MET A 280 -14.21 31.79 -10.97
CA MET A 280 -13.42 30.64 -11.47
C MET A 280 -14.09 29.99 -12.67
N GLU A 281 -13.26 29.33 -13.48
CA GLU A 281 -13.68 28.34 -14.47
C GLU A 281 -13.23 26.95 -14.01
N VAL A 282 -14.15 25.99 -14.12
CA VAL A 282 -13.92 24.57 -13.81
C VAL A 282 -14.39 23.73 -14.99
N ASP A 283 -13.51 22.93 -15.58
CA ASP A 283 -13.81 21.99 -16.65
C ASP A 283 -13.15 20.64 -16.37
N VAL A 284 -13.91 19.77 -15.72
CA VAL A 284 -13.45 18.44 -15.30
C VAL A 284 -14.26 17.38 -16.02
N LYS A 285 -13.58 16.48 -16.74
CA LYS A 285 -14.21 15.33 -17.39
C LYS A 285 -13.71 14.03 -16.78
N THR A 286 -14.62 13.24 -16.26
CA THR A 286 -14.36 11.93 -15.70
C THR A 286 -15.13 10.85 -16.46
N ALA A 287 -14.68 9.59 -16.36
CA ALA A 287 -15.37 8.45 -16.92
C ALA A 287 -15.45 7.32 -15.89
N PHE A 288 -16.61 6.69 -15.79
CA PHE A 288 -16.85 5.54 -14.92
C PHE A 288 -16.94 4.26 -15.76
N GLN A 289 -16.37 3.16 -15.25
CA GLN A 289 -16.50 1.83 -15.81
C GLN A 289 -17.35 0.98 -14.84
N SER A 290 -18.43 0.40 -15.36
CA SER A 290 -19.38 -0.40 -14.59
C SER A 290 -19.75 -1.74 -15.25
N ASN A 291 -19.15 -2.05 -16.40
CA ASN A 291 -19.43 -3.29 -17.15
C ASN A 291 -18.87 -4.53 -16.43
N ASP A 292 -17.74 -4.37 -15.76
CA ASP A 292 -17.15 -5.41 -14.91
C ASP A 292 -16.83 -4.77 -13.55
N THR A 293 -17.49 -5.26 -12.52
CA THR A 293 -17.35 -4.75 -11.14
C THR A 293 -16.39 -5.56 -10.30
N LYS A 294 -15.83 -6.65 -10.84
CA LYS A 294 -14.90 -7.52 -10.12
C LYS A 294 -13.54 -6.84 -9.96
N GLY A 295 -12.95 -7.00 -8.79
CA GLY A 295 -11.55 -6.67 -8.57
C GLY A 295 -10.65 -7.88 -8.90
N TYR A 296 -9.48 -7.63 -9.49
CA TYR A 296 -8.55 -8.65 -9.94
C TYR A 296 -7.15 -8.43 -9.38
N ASN A 297 -6.52 -9.51 -8.89
CA ASN A 297 -5.09 -9.58 -8.67
C ASN A 297 -4.40 -10.19 -9.88
N VAL A 298 -3.08 -10.02 -10.02
CA VAL A 298 -2.26 -10.78 -10.96
C VAL A 298 -1.51 -11.85 -10.19
N ILE A 299 -1.64 -13.11 -10.60
CA ILE A 299 -0.99 -14.25 -9.95
C ILE A 299 -0.22 -15.05 -10.99
N ALA A 300 1.01 -15.48 -10.66
CA ALA A 300 1.79 -16.42 -11.47
C ALA A 300 2.74 -17.24 -10.56
N GLU A 301 3.33 -18.33 -11.07
CA GLU A 301 4.08 -19.27 -10.26
C GLU A 301 5.35 -19.77 -10.96
N ILE A 302 6.42 -19.97 -10.15
CA ILE A 302 7.53 -20.86 -10.47
C ILE A 302 7.25 -22.15 -9.70
N PRO A 303 6.96 -23.30 -10.38
CA PRO A 303 6.56 -24.53 -9.71
C PRO A 303 7.69 -25.13 -8.90
N GLY A 304 7.36 -25.65 -7.71
CA GLY A 304 8.26 -26.45 -6.90
C GLY A 304 8.54 -27.82 -7.52
N VAL A 305 9.74 -28.36 -7.30
CA VAL A 305 10.18 -29.65 -7.86
C VAL A 305 10.37 -30.76 -6.84
N ASP A 306 10.45 -30.45 -5.54
CA ASP A 306 10.60 -31.44 -4.48
C ASP A 306 9.31 -32.26 -4.30
N GLN A 307 9.42 -33.57 -4.28
CA GLN A 307 8.24 -34.47 -4.22
C GLN A 307 7.36 -34.22 -2.99
N ASN A 308 7.95 -33.80 -1.87
CA ASN A 308 7.25 -33.59 -0.61
C ASN A 308 6.86 -32.12 -0.35
N LEU A 309 7.59 -31.15 -0.94
CA LEU A 309 7.47 -29.73 -0.61
C LEU A 309 6.88 -28.89 -1.75
N LYS A 310 6.73 -29.42 -2.96
CA LYS A 310 6.27 -28.68 -4.15
C LYS A 310 4.88 -28.02 -3.99
N ASP A 311 4.03 -28.59 -3.15
CA ASP A 311 2.70 -28.06 -2.85
C ASP A 311 2.70 -26.98 -1.75
N GLU A 312 3.83 -26.80 -1.06
CA GLU A 312 4.01 -25.69 -0.13
C GLU A 312 4.36 -24.42 -0.90
N ILE A 313 3.95 -23.26 -0.36
CA ILE A 313 3.94 -21.98 -1.10
C ILE A 313 4.76 -20.94 -0.34
N VAL A 314 5.70 -20.33 -1.06
CA VAL A 314 6.36 -19.07 -0.70
C VAL A 314 5.82 -17.98 -1.61
N MET A 315 5.37 -16.86 -1.05
CA MET A 315 4.80 -15.76 -1.81
C MET A 315 5.65 -14.49 -1.72
N LEU A 316 5.63 -13.71 -2.80
CA LEU A 316 6.12 -12.34 -2.84
C LEU A 316 5.09 -11.46 -3.56
N GLY A 317 5.02 -10.18 -3.20
CA GLY A 317 4.04 -9.31 -3.86
C GLY A 317 4.13 -7.85 -3.43
N ALA A 318 3.40 -7.03 -4.18
CA ALA A 318 3.20 -5.60 -3.98
C ALA A 318 1.86 -5.21 -4.59
N HIS A 319 1.27 -4.07 -4.20
CA HIS A 319 0.03 -3.64 -4.86
C HIS A 319 0.31 -2.97 -6.19
N LEU A 320 -0.60 -3.18 -7.13
CA LEU A 320 -0.51 -2.68 -8.50
C LEU A 320 -1.33 -1.41 -8.72
N ASP A 321 -2.38 -1.21 -7.92
CA ASP A 321 -3.20 0.00 -7.99
C ASP A 321 -2.47 1.24 -7.46
N SER A 322 -2.96 2.43 -7.83
CA SER A 322 -2.42 3.71 -7.40
C SER A 322 -3.49 4.79 -7.43
N TRP A 323 -3.22 5.94 -6.80
CA TRP A 323 -4.06 7.13 -6.88
C TRP A 323 -3.88 7.90 -8.21
N PRO A 324 -4.79 8.84 -8.57
CA PRO A 324 -4.89 9.39 -9.91
C PRO A 324 -4.03 10.63 -10.18
N ALA A 325 -3.41 11.25 -9.17
CA ALA A 325 -2.75 12.56 -9.35
C ALA A 325 -1.48 12.49 -10.20
N ALA A 326 -0.81 11.33 -10.21
CA ALA A 326 0.31 11.00 -11.07
C ALA A 326 0.21 9.54 -11.54
N ASN A 327 1.31 8.95 -12.01
CA ASN A 327 1.31 7.58 -12.52
C ASN A 327 1.68 6.50 -11.48
N GLY A 328 1.73 6.84 -10.18
CA GLY A 328 1.95 5.88 -9.09
C GLY A 328 3.29 5.15 -9.19
N ALA A 329 4.36 5.88 -9.51
CA ALA A 329 5.66 5.27 -9.73
C ALA A 329 6.29 4.77 -8.43
N THR A 330 6.24 5.61 -7.39
CA THR A 330 6.81 5.28 -6.07
C THR A 330 5.82 4.51 -5.21
N ASP A 331 4.51 4.66 -5.48
CA ASP A 331 3.41 4.02 -4.78
C ASP A 331 2.39 3.41 -5.77
N ASN A 332 2.53 2.11 -6.15
CA ASN A 332 3.62 1.22 -5.73
C ASN A 332 4.19 0.47 -6.95
N ALA A 333 4.37 1.17 -8.12
CA ALA A 333 5.03 0.54 -9.26
C ALA A 333 6.47 0.11 -8.90
N ALA A 334 7.16 0.85 -8.01
CA ALA A 334 8.49 0.49 -7.51
C ALA A 334 8.51 -0.92 -6.87
N GLY A 335 7.56 -1.19 -5.98
CA GLY A 335 7.39 -2.50 -5.36
C GLY A 335 7.07 -3.57 -6.39
N VAL A 336 6.12 -3.31 -7.30
CA VAL A 336 5.75 -4.25 -8.37
C VAL A 336 6.95 -4.57 -9.26
N CYS A 337 7.74 -3.55 -9.65
CA CYS A 337 8.95 -3.73 -10.46
C CYS A 337 9.95 -4.65 -9.77
N ALA A 338 10.22 -4.42 -8.49
CA ALA A 338 11.15 -5.23 -7.72
C ALA A 338 10.67 -6.68 -7.60
N MET A 339 9.36 -6.92 -7.38
CA MET A 339 8.78 -8.26 -7.29
C MET A 339 8.77 -8.98 -8.63
N MET A 340 8.41 -8.31 -9.72
CA MET A 340 8.46 -8.90 -11.07
C MET A 340 9.90 -9.22 -11.48
N GLU A 341 10.83 -8.31 -11.23
CA GLU A 341 12.24 -8.52 -11.53
C GLU A 341 12.85 -9.65 -10.68
N ALA A 342 12.44 -9.79 -9.41
CA ALA A 342 12.89 -10.89 -8.56
C ALA A 342 12.56 -12.26 -9.16
N VAL A 343 11.33 -12.47 -9.65
CA VAL A 343 10.98 -13.75 -10.31
C VAL A 343 11.65 -13.89 -11.67
N ARG A 344 11.88 -12.78 -12.42
CA ARG A 344 12.66 -12.81 -13.66
C ARG A 344 14.10 -13.27 -13.39
N ILE A 345 14.77 -12.72 -12.35
CA ILE A 345 16.12 -13.13 -11.94
C ILE A 345 16.14 -14.63 -11.69
N LEU A 346 15.20 -15.13 -10.89
CA LEU A 346 15.14 -16.54 -10.49
C LEU A 346 14.93 -17.46 -11.71
N THR A 347 14.06 -17.08 -12.65
CA THR A 347 13.86 -17.85 -13.89
C THR A 347 15.06 -17.77 -14.83
N ALA A 348 15.69 -16.60 -14.97
CA ALA A 348 16.84 -16.39 -15.85
C ALA A 348 18.07 -17.24 -15.43
N ILE A 349 18.29 -17.40 -14.11
CA ILE A 349 19.39 -18.27 -13.61
C ILE A 349 18.99 -19.75 -13.53
N GLY A 350 17.76 -20.10 -13.92
CA GLY A 350 17.30 -21.50 -14.04
C GLY A 350 17.15 -22.23 -12.71
N ILE A 351 16.63 -21.54 -11.65
CA ILE A 351 16.42 -22.20 -10.36
C ILE A 351 15.43 -23.35 -10.45
N GLN A 352 15.64 -24.34 -9.58
CA GLN A 352 14.70 -25.44 -9.35
C GLN A 352 14.26 -25.38 -7.88
N PRO A 353 13.24 -24.55 -7.53
CA PRO A 353 12.86 -24.36 -6.14
C PRO A 353 12.20 -25.62 -5.59
N ARG A 354 12.43 -25.92 -4.31
CA ARG A 354 11.77 -27.07 -3.66
C ARG A 354 10.29 -26.81 -3.45
N ARG A 355 9.92 -25.58 -3.03
CA ARG A 355 8.55 -25.10 -2.87
C ARG A 355 8.12 -24.25 -4.06
N THR A 356 6.83 -24.21 -4.34
CA THR A 356 6.28 -23.31 -5.34
C THR A 356 6.45 -21.86 -4.88
N ILE A 357 7.03 -21.03 -5.76
CA ILE A 357 7.14 -19.59 -5.58
C ILE A 357 5.97 -18.94 -6.33
N ARG A 358 5.15 -18.16 -5.62
CA ARG A 358 3.99 -17.48 -6.19
C ARG A 358 4.14 -15.96 -6.06
N ILE A 359 4.16 -15.27 -7.19
CA ILE A 359 4.04 -13.81 -7.22
C ILE A 359 2.57 -13.41 -7.21
N ALA A 360 2.25 -12.36 -6.44
CA ALA A 360 0.93 -11.76 -6.36
C ALA A 360 1.05 -10.24 -6.46
N LEU A 361 0.37 -9.64 -7.47
CA LEU A 361 0.26 -8.20 -7.58
C LEU A 361 -1.18 -7.83 -7.24
N TRP A 362 -1.32 -7.09 -6.15
CA TRP A 362 -2.61 -6.84 -5.53
C TRP A 362 -3.33 -5.66 -6.16
N SER A 363 -4.66 -5.62 -6.04
CA SER A 363 -5.50 -4.47 -6.38
C SER A 363 -6.38 -4.06 -5.22
N GLY A 364 -6.80 -2.80 -5.19
CA GLY A 364 -7.63 -2.28 -4.12
C GLY A 364 -6.91 -2.23 -2.77
N GLU A 365 -5.59 -2.17 -2.79
CA GLU A 365 -4.79 -1.94 -1.59
C GLU A 365 -5.15 -0.59 -0.99
N GLU A 366 -5.14 0.45 -1.80
CA GLU A 366 -5.44 1.84 -1.48
C GLU A 366 -6.86 2.06 -0.93
N GLN A 367 -7.77 1.13 -1.20
CA GLN A 367 -9.13 1.16 -0.67
C GLN A 367 -9.33 0.22 0.53
N GLY A 368 -8.23 -0.29 1.09
CA GLY A 368 -8.21 -1.06 2.33
C GLY A 368 -7.82 -2.53 2.18
N LEU A 369 -6.76 -2.83 1.42
CA LEU A 369 -6.15 -4.15 1.23
C LEU A 369 -7.12 -5.17 0.61
N LEU A 370 -8.04 -4.71 -0.28
CA LEU A 370 -9.16 -5.53 -0.72
C LEU A 370 -8.72 -6.78 -1.47
N GLY A 371 -7.73 -6.65 -2.35
CA GLY A 371 -7.21 -7.74 -3.18
C GLY A 371 -6.50 -8.82 -2.37
N SER A 372 -5.59 -8.43 -1.48
CA SER A 372 -4.89 -9.39 -0.62
C SER A 372 -5.82 -10.05 0.40
N ARG A 373 -6.75 -9.29 1.01
CA ARG A 373 -7.78 -9.82 1.91
C ARG A 373 -8.69 -10.83 1.22
N GLY A 374 -9.18 -10.48 0.03
CA GLY A 374 -10.03 -11.38 -0.76
C GLY A 374 -9.29 -12.66 -1.15
N TYR A 375 -8.01 -12.54 -1.53
CA TYR A 375 -7.16 -13.69 -1.83
C TYR A 375 -6.93 -14.58 -0.60
N VAL A 376 -6.52 -14.00 0.52
CA VAL A 376 -6.27 -14.74 1.78
C VAL A 376 -7.55 -15.43 2.25
N LYS A 377 -8.69 -14.72 2.20
CA LYS A 377 -9.99 -15.28 2.60
C LYS A 377 -10.37 -16.51 1.79
N LYS A 378 -10.21 -16.48 0.48
CA LYS A 378 -10.61 -17.60 -0.40
C LYS A 378 -9.60 -18.75 -0.43
N THR A 379 -8.33 -18.49 -0.04
CA THR A 379 -7.24 -19.47 -0.17
C THR A 379 -6.85 -20.09 1.17
N PHE A 380 -6.69 -19.28 2.22
CA PHE A 380 -6.13 -19.70 3.49
C PHE A 380 -7.11 -19.69 4.65
N GLY A 381 -8.10 -18.82 4.66
CA GLY A 381 -9.09 -18.75 5.71
C GLY A 381 -9.71 -17.37 5.90
N ASP A 382 -10.84 -17.34 6.57
CA ASP A 382 -11.60 -16.13 6.85
C ASP A 382 -11.26 -15.61 8.26
N PHE A 383 -10.55 -14.48 8.35
CA PHE A 383 -10.17 -13.86 9.61
C PHE A 383 -11.39 -13.38 10.44
N SER A 384 -12.54 -13.14 9.82
CA SER A 384 -13.75 -12.72 10.53
C SER A 384 -14.39 -13.84 11.33
N THR A 385 -14.14 -15.09 10.97
CA THR A 385 -14.63 -16.30 11.63
C THR A 385 -13.53 -17.19 12.16
N MET A 386 -12.26 -16.92 11.80
CA MET A 386 -11.06 -17.74 12.03
C MET A 386 -11.21 -19.17 11.49
N LYS A 387 -12.07 -19.35 10.46
CA LYS A 387 -12.20 -20.63 9.75
C LYS A 387 -11.06 -20.77 8.76
N LEU A 388 -10.15 -21.70 9.02
CA LEU A 388 -9.01 -22.02 8.16
C LEU A 388 -9.41 -22.96 7.02
N LEU A 389 -8.71 -22.85 5.88
CA LEU A 389 -8.88 -23.68 4.69
C LEU A 389 -7.67 -24.63 4.53
N PRO A 390 -7.77 -25.71 3.73
CA PRO A 390 -6.70 -26.72 3.60
C PRO A 390 -5.34 -26.17 3.17
N ASP A 391 -5.30 -25.10 2.37
CA ASP A 391 -4.05 -24.49 1.92
C ASP A 391 -3.36 -23.64 2.99
N TYR A 392 -4.02 -23.41 4.14
CA TYR A 392 -3.42 -22.71 5.27
C TYR A 392 -2.10 -23.37 5.69
N ASP A 393 -2.11 -24.70 5.82
CA ASP A 393 -0.94 -25.44 6.28
C ASP A 393 0.18 -25.52 5.23
N LYS A 394 -0.13 -25.34 3.96
CA LYS A 394 0.85 -25.32 2.87
C LYS A 394 1.63 -24.01 2.78
N PHE A 395 1.15 -22.94 3.39
CA PHE A 395 1.78 -21.63 3.30
C PHE A 395 3.05 -21.54 4.14
N SER A 396 4.14 -21.04 3.58
CA SER A 396 5.42 -20.82 4.26
C SER A 396 5.64 -19.37 4.65
N ALA A 397 5.63 -18.43 3.68
CA ALA A 397 5.84 -17.00 3.93
C ALA A 397 5.28 -16.13 2.80
N TYR A 398 5.00 -14.86 3.13
CA TYR A 398 4.76 -13.78 2.19
C TYR A 398 5.71 -12.62 2.44
N PHE A 399 6.40 -12.16 1.39
CA PHE A 399 7.30 -11.00 1.40
C PHE A 399 6.67 -9.85 0.64
N ASN A 400 6.48 -8.71 1.33
CA ASN A 400 5.85 -7.51 0.80
C ASN A 400 6.84 -6.37 0.60
N LEU A 401 6.60 -5.52 -0.39
CA LEU A 401 7.41 -4.32 -0.64
C LEU A 401 6.47 -3.16 -0.98
N ASP A 402 6.25 -2.29 0.00
CA ASP A 402 5.29 -1.20 -0.09
C ASP A 402 5.53 -0.12 0.98
N TYR A 403 6.79 0.20 1.27
CA TYR A 403 7.06 1.18 2.34
C TYR A 403 8.27 2.05 2.01
N GLY A 404 8.24 2.64 0.83
CA GLY A 404 9.29 3.49 0.30
C GLY A 404 9.73 3.05 -1.09
N THR A 405 10.69 3.75 -1.66
CA THR A 405 11.17 3.56 -3.04
C THR A 405 12.69 3.46 -3.14
N GLY A 406 13.35 3.56 -1.99
CA GLY A 406 14.80 3.44 -1.90
C GLY A 406 15.27 1.99 -1.83
N LYS A 407 16.54 1.85 -1.44
CA LYS A 407 17.16 0.54 -1.19
C LYS A 407 16.42 -0.21 -0.09
N ILE A 408 16.39 -1.55 -0.21
CA ILE A 408 16.08 -2.40 0.93
C ILE A 408 17.25 -2.29 1.94
N LEU A 409 16.92 -1.85 3.14
CA LEU A 409 17.88 -1.67 4.25
C LEU A 409 17.71 -2.78 5.29
N GLY A 410 16.57 -3.49 5.26
CA GLY A 410 16.25 -4.53 6.21
C GLY A 410 14.86 -5.11 6.01
N ILE A 411 14.39 -5.80 7.06
CA ILE A 411 13.07 -6.44 7.08
C ILE A 411 12.43 -6.32 8.47
N SER A 412 11.10 -6.16 8.49
CA SER A 412 10.29 -6.19 9.70
C SER A 412 9.79 -7.61 9.97
N LEU A 413 9.93 -8.06 11.20
CA LEU A 413 9.49 -9.38 11.66
C LEU A 413 7.98 -9.44 11.94
N GLN A 414 7.29 -8.32 11.99
CA GLN A 414 5.88 -8.25 12.39
C GLN A 414 5.61 -8.95 13.74
N GLY A 415 6.52 -8.77 14.70
CA GLY A 415 6.47 -9.45 16.00
C GLY A 415 6.80 -10.96 15.96
N ASN A 416 7.28 -11.51 14.86
CA ASN A 416 7.69 -12.91 14.72
C ASN A 416 9.18 -13.08 14.99
N GLU A 417 9.58 -12.97 16.25
CA GLU A 417 11.00 -12.97 16.66
C GLU A 417 11.74 -14.26 16.28
N ALA A 418 11.02 -15.38 16.15
CA ALA A 418 11.62 -16.67 15.74
C ALA A 418 12.21 -16.64 14.31
N ALA A 419 11.82 -15.64 13.48
CA ALA A 419 12.39 -15.45 12.15
C ALA A 419 13.70 -14.62 12.15
N ARG A 420 14.06 -13.93 13.26
CA ARG A 420 15.25 -13.07 13.36
C ARG A 420 16.55 -13.77 12.93
N PRO A 421 16.95 -14.89 13.55
CA PRO A 421 18.23 -15.53 13.23
C PRO A 421 18.30 -16.02 11.78
N ILE A 422 17.13 -16.30 11.17
CA ILE A 422 17.02 -16.72 9.78
C ILE A 422 17.34 -15.52 8.86
N PHE A 423 16.69 -14.39 9.06
CA PHE A 423 16.84 -13.22 8.20
C PHE A 423 18.20 -12.52 8.38
N GLU A 424 18.74 -12.50 9.61
CA GLU A 424 20.11 -12.03 9.85
C GLU A 424 21.13 -12.81 9.01
N LYS A 425 20.97 -14.13 8.92
CA LYS A 425 21.82 -14.96 8.04
C LYS A 425 21.60 -14.64 6.57
N TRP A 426 20.34 -14.45 6.13
CA TRP A 426 20.04 -14.19 4.73
C TRP A 426 20.52 -12.82 4.26
N PHE A 427 20.69 -11.86 5.15
CA PHE A 427 21.27 -10.54 4.81
C PHE A 427 22.80 -10.55 4.69
N ILE A 428 23.51 -11.53 5.23
CA ILE A 428 25.00 -11.53 5.19
C ILE A 428 25.56 -11.27 3.78
N PRO A 429 25.04 -11.88 2.69
CA PRO A 429 25.54 -11.63 1.34
C PRO A 429 25.26 -10.20 0.80
N PHE A 430 24.53 -9.35 1.55
CA PHE A 430 24.07 -8.02 1.14
C PHE A 430 24.48 -6.89 2.10
N HIS A 431 25.33 -7.18 3.08
CA HIS A 431 25.83 -6.17 4.02
C HIS A 431 26.58 -5.04 3.31
N ASP A 432 27.29 -5.35 2.23
CA ASP A 432 27.95 -4.38 1.34
C ASP A 432 26.97 -3.44 0.63
N LEU A 433 25.71 -3.84 0.51
CA LEU A 433 24.61 -3.05 -0.04
C LEU A 433 23.79 -2.33 1.05
N ARG A 434 24.25 -2.28 2.30
CA ARG A 434 23.62 -1.71 3.49
C ARG A 434 22.36 -2.45 3.96
N ALA A 435 22.04 -3.61 3.43
CA ALA A 435 20.88 -4.42 3.85
C ALA A 435 21.29 -5.35 5.00
N LYS A 436 20.94 -4.99 6.24
CA LYS A 436 21.30 -5.75 7.44
C LYS A 436 20.33 -5.60 8.62
N THR A 437 19.41 -4.65 8.57
CA THR A 437 18.52 -4.34 9.70
C THR A 437 17.39 -5.36 9.81
N VAL A 438 17.26 -6.00 10.96
CA VAL A 438 16.12 -6.86 11.29
C VAL A 438 15.44 -6.28 12.53
N THR A 439 14.17 -5.89 12.41
CA THR A 439 13.42 -5.26 13.50
C THR A 439 12.17 -6.03 13.85
N ILE A 440 11.82 -6.05 15.15
CA ILE A 440 10.55 -6.61 15.62
C ILE A 440 9.34 -5.72 15.27
N GLN A 441 9.57 -4.51 14.79
CA GLN A 441 8.55 -3.51 14.52
C GLN A 441 7.40 -4.06 13.67
N ASN A 442 6.17 -3.66 14.02
CA ASN A 442 5.00 -3.91 13.18
C ASN A 442 4.78 -2.72 12.25
N PHE A 443 4.87 -2.96 10.95
CA PHE A 443 4.33 -2.07 9.94
C PHE A 443 2.86 -2.43 9.70
N GLY A 444 2.01 -1.42 9.57
CA GLY A 444 0.59 -1.62 9.29
C GLY A 444 0.20 -1.04 7.95
N SER A 445 -1.04 -1.26 7.56
CA SER A 445 -1.67 -0.60 6.41
C SER A 445 -1.09 -0.98 5.04
N THR A 446 -0.58 -2.20 4.86
CA THR A 446 -0.25 -2.78 3.57
C THR A 446 -0.44 -4.30 3.56
N ASP A 447 -0.35 -4.94 2.41
CA ASP A 447 -0.89 -6.27 2.08
C ASP A 447 -0.41 -7.44 2.95
N HIS A 448 0.80 -7.38 3.54
CA HIS A 448 1.28 -8.43 4.45
C HIS A 448 0.38 -8.58 5.69
N VAL A 449 -0.34 -7.52 6.09
CA VAL A 449 -1.28 -7.55 7.21
C VAL A 449 -2.43 -8.52 6.95
N SER A 450 -2.83 -8.70 5.69
CA SER A 450 -3.87 -9.67 5.31
C SER A 450 -3.50 -11.12 5.67
N PHE A 451 -2.21 -11.44 5.66
CA PHE A 451 -1.67 -12.74 6.10
C PHE A 451 -1.48 -12.77 7.61
N ASP A 452 -0.92 -11.71 8.19
CA ASP A 452 -0.59 -11.62 9.62
C ASP A 452 -1.82 -11.77 10.53
N VAL A 453 -3.00 -11.30 10.10
CA VAL A 453 -4.25 -11.44 10.86
C VAL A 453 -4.72 -12.89 11.02
N LEU A 454 -4.25 -13.81 10.16
CA LEU A 454 -4.45 -15.25 10.30
C LEU A 454 -3.25 -15.96 10.92
N GLY A 455 -2.25 -15.24 11.45
CA GLY A 455 -1.03 -15.84 12.00
C GLY A 455 -0.08 -16.40 10.93
N LEU A 456 -0.36 -16.15 9.63
CA LEU A 456 0.52 -16.54 8.54
C LEU A 456 1.74 -15.59 8.50
N PRO A 457 2.97 -16.11 8.26
CA PRO A 457 4.17 -15.29 8.20
C PRO A 457 4.12 -14.30 7.03
N GLY A 458 3.78 -13.05 7.30
CA GLY A 458 3.81 -11.94 6.36
C GLY A 458 4.85 -10.91 6.81
N PHE A 459 5.79 -10.56 5.94
CA PHE A 459 6.93 -9.71 6.26
C PHE A 459 6.98 -8.51 5.32
N GLN A 460 7.41 -7.35 5.85
CA GLN A 460 7.58 -6.11 5.11
C GLN A 460 9.05 -5.72 5.09
N PHE A 461 9.61 -5.49 3.89
CA PHE A 461 10.95 -4.94 3.76
C PHE A 461 11.00 -3.47 4.18
N ILE A 462 12.14 -3.05 4.72
CA ILE A 462 12.40 -1.68 5.16
C ILE A 462 13.14 -0.96 4.04
N GLN A 463 12.63 0.20 3.62
CA GLN A 463 13.22 1.05 2.59
C GLN A 463 13.38 2.49 3.08
N ASP A 464 14.11 3.30 2.29
CA ASP A 464 14.09 4.76 2.41
C ASP A 464 12.70 5.30 2.08
N ARG A 465 12.34 6.46 2.64
CA ARG A 465 11.04 7.09 2.41
C ARG A 465 11.14 8.22 1.40
N LEU A 466 10.27 8.21 0.40
CA LEU A 466 9.95 9.37 -0.40
C LEU A 466 8.57 9.88 0.02
N ARG A 467 8.40 11.21 0.10
CA ARG A 467 7.10 11.82 0.40
C ARG A 467 6.31 12.18 -0.87
N THR A 468 6.43 11.36 -1.92
CA THR A 468 5.73 11.53 -3.20
C THR A 468 4.45 10.71 -3.29
N GLN A 469 4.28 9.72 -2.43
CA GLN A 469 3.14 8.81 -2.38
C GLN A 469 1.82 9.59 -2.34
N HIS A 470 0.81 9.11 -3.09
CA HIS A 470 -0.52 9.72 -3.21
C HIS A 470 -0.55 11.13 -3.79
N SER A 471 0.55 11.66 -4.31
CA SER A 471 0.64 13.04 -4.82
C SER A 471 0.85 13.13 -6.32
N ASN A 472 0.71 14.35 -6.87
CA ASN A 472 1.03 14.66 -8.24
C ASN A 472 2.54 14.56 -8.57
N MET A 473 3.38 14.34 -7.55
CA MET A 473 4.83 14.17 -7.69
C MET A 473 5.23 12.68 -7.79
N ASP A 474 4.27 11.75 -7.72
CA ASP A 474 4.55 10.31 -7.80
C ASP A 474 4.74 9.85 -9.25
N SER A 475 5.87 10.25 -9.85
CA SER A 475 6.22 10.05 -11.25
C SER A 475 7.46 9.18 -11.44
N TYR A 476 7.65 8.70 -12.67
CA TYR A 476 8.76 7.85 -13.10
C TYR A 476 10.14 8.40 -12.72
N ASP A 477 10.33 9.74 -12.82
CA ASP A 477 11.61 10.40 -12.53
C ASP A 477 12.01 10.34 -11.04
N HIS A 478 11.10 9.96 -10.15
CA HIS A 478 11.37 9.72 -8.73
C HIS A 478 11.82 8.30 -8.42
N LEU A 479 11.92 7.42 -9.43
CA LEU A 479 12.49 6.08 -9.28
C LEU A 479 14.01 6.13 -9.38
N SER A 480 14.68 5.38 -8.49
CA SER A 480 16.12 5.19 -8.52
C SER A 480 16.45 3.82 -9.14
N PRO A 481 17.05 3.76 -10.34
CA PRO A 481 17.39 2.49 -10.98
C PRO A 481 18.24 1.56 -10.10
N ASP A 482 19.26 2.11 -9.44
CA ASP A 482 20.17 1.33 -8.61
C ASP A 482 19.50 0.80 -7.33
N ASP A 483 18.58 1.57 -6.75
CA ASP A 483 17.82 1.14 -5.58
C ASP A 483 16.83 0.01 -5.95
N LEU A 484 16.18 0.11 -7.11
CA LEU A 484 15.27 -0.93 -7.61
C LEU A 484 16.01 -2.24 -7.95
N LYS A 485 17.18 -2.16 -8.59
CA LYS A 485 18.05 -3.32 -8.86
C LYS A 485 18.44 -4.03 -7.57
N GLN A 486 18.87 -3.26 -6.57
CA GLN A 486 19.26 -3.79 -5.27
C GLN A 486 18.05 -4.45 -4.59
N SER A 487 16.88 -3.80 -4.59
CA SER A 487 15.66 -4.33 -4.00
C SER A 487 15.23 -5.65 -4.64
N ALA A 488 15.18 -5.70 -5.98
CA ALA A 488 14.82 -6.93 -6.71
C ALA A 488 15.79 -8.08 -6.42
N THR A 489 17.09 -7.78 -6.33
CA THR A 489 18.15 -8.76 -6.03
C THR A 489 17.98 -9.36 -4.64
N ILE A 490 17.69 -8.53 -3.63
CA ILE A 490 17.48 -8.99 -2.25
C ILE A 490 16.18 -9.78 -2.13
N VAL A 491 15.09 -9.31 -2.74
CA VAL A 491 13.80 -10.05 -2.76
C VAL A 491 14.00 -11.43 -3.40
N ALA A 492 14.70 -11.52 -4.54
CA ALA A 492 14.99 -12.80 -5.19
C ALA A 492 15.73 -13.76 -4.27
N ALA A 493 16.74 -13.27 -3.54
CA ALA A 493 17.51 -14.08 -2.59
C ALA A 493 16.65 -14.58 -1.41
N PHE A 494 15.81 -13.71 -0.82
CA PHE A 494 14.94 -14.08 0.29
C PHE A 494 13.91 -15.13 -0.12
N VAL A 495 13.29 -14.94 -1.27
CA VAL A 495 12.29 -15.87 -1.82
C VAL A 495 12.93 -17.21 -2.17
N TYR A 496 14.12 -17.20 -2.78
CA TYR A 496 14.90 -18.42 -3.05
C TYR A 496 15.22 -19.15 -1.76
N ASN A 497 15.80 -18.49 -0.77
CA ASN A 497 16.16 -19.11 0.50
C ASN A 497 14.92 -19.71 1.19
N ALA A 498 13.80 -18.99 1.23
CA ALA A 498 12.55 -19.49 1.81
C ALA A 498 12.03 -20.75 1.07
N ALA A 499 12.16 -20.78 -0.26
CA ALA A 499 11.71 -21.90 -1.08
C ALA A 499 12.61 -23.13 -0.95
N MET A 500 13.89 -22.95 -0.60
CA MET A 500 14.88 -24.03 -0.48
C MET A 500 15.03 -24.62 0.92
N ARG A 501 14.50 -23.97 1.97
CA ARG A 501 14.58 -24.46 3.37
C ARG A 501 13.96 -25.84 3.53
N ASP A 502 14.47 -26.63 4.50
CA ASP A 502 13.82 -27.89 4.89
C ASP A 502 12.47 -27.64 5.56
N GLN A 503 12.42 -26.69 6.48
CA GLN A 503 11.20 -26.31 7.19
C GLN A 503 10.62 -24.99 6.66
N LYS A 504 9.30 -24.83 6.78
CA LYS A 504 8.63 -23.53 6.58
C LYS A 504 9.19 -22.49 7.56
N LEU A 505 9.01 -21.21 7.24
CA LEU A 505 9.31 -20.14 8.20
C LEU A 505 8.44 -20.28 9.46
N PRO A 506 8.98 -19.94 10.64
CA PRO A 506 8.24 -20.04 11.89
C PRO A 506 6.97 -19.18 11.84
N ARG A 507 5.91 -19.67 12.49
CA ARG A 507 4.62 -18.97 12.60
C ARG A 507 4.44 -18.44 14.01
N LYS A 508 3.74 -17.32 14.12
CA LYS A 508 3.16 -16.88 15.40
C LYS A 508 1.97 -17.75 15.78
N GLU A 509 1.57 -17.70 17.03
CA GLU A 509 0.29 -18.29 17.45
C GLU A 509 -0.88 -17.70 16.65
N LEU A 510 -1.87 -18.55 16.37
CA LEU A 510 -3.09 -18.12 15.70
C LEU A 510 -3.80 -17.06 16.55
N PRO A 511 -4.09 -15.87 16.01
CA PRO A 511 -4.78 -14.82 16.75
C PRO A 511 -6.17 -15.28 17.20
N LYS A 512 -6.59 -14.88 18.40
CA LYS A 512 -7.95 -15.14 18.88
C LYS A 512 -8.96 -14.26 18.14
N LEU A 513 -10.15 -14.79 17.82
CA LEU A 513 -11.18 -14.08 17.08
C LEU A 513 -11.53 -12.71 17.70
N ASN A 514 -11.62 -12.62 19.03
CA ASN A 514 -11.90 -11.38 19.75
C ASN A 514 -10.76 -10.35 19.72
N SER A 515 -9.57 -10.75 19.29
CA SER A 515 -8.41 -9.87 19.14
C SER A 515 -8.36 -9.19 17.77
N ILE A 516 -9.30 -9.48 16.87
CA ILE A 516 -9.36 -8.91 15.53
C ILE A 516 -10.61 -8.03 15.41
N ASP A 517 -10.45 -6.84 14.83
CA ASP A 517 -11.57 -5.99 14.48
C ASP A 517 -12.28 -6.61 13.26
N PRO A 518 -13.56 -7.00 13.35
CA PRO A 518 -14.26 -7.68 12.26
C PRO A 518 -14.48 -6.77 11.04
N THR A 519 -14.42 -5.46 11.22
CA THR A 519 -14.62 -4.49 10.13
C THR A 519 -13.33 -4.23 9.36
N THR A 520 -12.25 -4.01 10.08
CA THR A 520 -10.95 -3.66 9.49
C THR A 520 -10.06 -4.86 9.24
N GLY A 521 -10.27 -5.98 9.94
CA GLY A 521 -9.39 -7.14 9.94
C GLY A 521 -8.07 -6.92 10.68
N PHE A 522 -7.88 -5.77 11.32
CA PHE A 522 -6.70 -5.52 12.14
C PHE A 522 -6.86 -6.08 13.56
N LYS A 523 -5.73 -6.43 14.20
CA LYS A 523 -5.77 -6.85 15.60
C LYS A 523 -6.33 -5.72 16.46
N ARG A 524 -7.35 -6.04 17.24
CA ARG A 524 -7.78 -5.20 18.36
C ARG A 524 -6.64 -5.17 19.38
N GLN A 525 -6.33 -4.03 19.85
CA GLN A 525 -5.25 -3.82 20.82
C GLN A 525 -5.78 -3.74 22.22
#